data_ba04043d57b9db0be0b7fa0ef9482bf7
#
_entry.id   ba04043d57b9db0be0b7fa0ef9482bf7
#
_cell.length_a   1.000
_cell.length_b   1.000
_cell.length_c   1.000
_cell.angle_alpha   90.00
_cell.angle_beta   90.00
_cell.angle_gamma   90.00
#
_symmetry.space_group_name_H-M   'P 1'
#
loop_
_entity.id
_entity.type
_entity.pdbx_description
1 polymer ?
#
loop_
_entity_poly.entity_id
_entity_poly.type
_entity_poly.pdbx_seq_one_letter_code
_entity_poly.pdbx_strand_id
1 'polypeptide(L)'
;MAHASEALIGFAHPRESLEKGRVALLKAIEADERLSIGHSGLGWVQLWTGELDAACESFREALRLNPSAPFALHGEADCLMLDGHMDESITRLRELAAVSPFWAVHNLPLPVHLYMIGRLDEAIIAVQDVHERVPHFKMHWVLAWVYWQQGRFDKALEEERLQLKRHGDTVLLAALEDGLAAGGPYGAMRAMAEALVARANESYVDPFDIGATYARAGMVDEALHWLDEATRHGSYELIYLAFWPHLDPVRNDPRYQDLLQRVYGERAQEIMRISGAR
;
A
#
# COMPACT_ATOMS: atom_id res chain seq x y z
N MET A 1 0.77 -17.88 7.06
CA MET A 1 1.40 -17.17 5.91
C MET A 1 0.64 -17.43 4.60
N ALA A 2 0.42 -18.69 4.16
CA ALA A 2 -0.27 -18.98 2.88
C ALA A 2 -1.62 -18.26 2.71
N HIS A 3 -2.52 -18.32 3.68
CA HIS A 3 -3.83 -17.69 3.59
C HIS A 3 -3.78 -16.13 3.59
N ALA A 4 -2.80 -15.53 4.27
CA ALA A 4 -2.59 -14.09 4.19
C ALA A 4 -2.04 -13.66 2.82
N SER A 5 -1.18 -14.51 2.20
CA SER A 5 -0.69 -14.28 0.84
C SER A 5 -1.80 -14.40 -0.21
N GLU A 6 -2.78 -15.29 -0.01
CA GLU A 6 -3.95 -15.41 -0.89
C GLU A 6 -4.81 -14.15 -0.91
N ALA A 7 -4.97 -13.50 0.25
CA ALA A 7 -5.66 -12.20 0.32
C ALA A 7 -4.90 -11.09 -0.42
N LEU A 8 -3.56 -11.04 -0.24
CA LEU A 8 -2.69 -10.05 -0.88
C LEU A 8 -2.67 -10.12 -2.41
N ILE A 9 -2.89 -11.30 -3.00
CA ILE A 9 -2.90 -11.48 -4.45
C ILE A 9 -4.33 -11.55 -5.03
N GLY A 10 -5.35 -11.20 -4.23
CA GLY A 10 -6.74 -11.04 -4.68
C GLY A 10 -7.48 -12.34 -5.01
N PHE A 11 -7.00 -13.51 -4.54
CA PHE A 11 -7.65 -14.79 -4.79
C PHE A 11 -8.69 -15.22 -3.76
N ALA A 12 -8.76 -14.54 -2.59
CA ALA A 12 -9.70 -14.88 -1.53
C ALA A 12 -10.21 -13.62 -0.81
N HIS A 13 -11.37 -13.74 -0.16
CA HIS A 13 -11.92 -12.63 0.63
C HIS A 13 -10.95 -12.30 1.79
N PRO A 14 -10.46 -11.06 1.91
CA PRO A 14 -9.36 -10.71 2.82
C PRO A 14 -9.62 -11.13 4.27
N ARG A 15 -10.78 -10.82 4.83
CA ARG A 15 -11.12 -11.12 6.23
C ARG A 15 -11.11 -12.60 6.58
N GLU A 16 -11.68 -13.44 5.72
CA GLU A 16 -11.71 -14.89 5.98
C GLU A 16 -10.31 -15.50 5.94
N SER A 17 -9.49 -15.07 4.98
CA SER A 17 -8.12 -15.53 4.83
C SER A 17 -7.23 -15.08 5.99
N LEU A 18 -7.40 -13.84 6.48
CA LEU A 18 -6.68 -13.32 7.65
C LEU A 18 -7.03 -14.09 8.91
N GLU A 19 -8.31 -14.41 9.14
CA GLU A 19 -8.71 -15.16 10.35
C GLU A 19 -8.18 -16.60 10.34
N LYS A 20 -8.23 -17.29 9.20
CA LYS A 20 -7.58 -18.59 9.05
C LYS A 20 -6.07 -18.53 9.27
N GLY A 21 -5.44 -17.48 8.78
CA GLY A 21 -4.02 -17.19 9.01
C GLY A 21 -3.70 -17.00 10.48
N ARG A 22 -4.51 -16.21 11.20
CA ARG A 22 -4.39 -15.97 12.64
C ARG A 22 -4.38 -17.27 13.44
N VAL A 23 -5.38 -18.11 13.22
CA VAL A 23 -5.50 -19.40 13.92
C VAL A 23 -4.28 -20.29 13.68
N ALA A 24 -3.79 -20.36 12.45
CA ALA A 24 -2.62 -21.17 12.11
C ALA A 24 -1.33 -20.64 12.76
N LEU A 25 -1.16 -19.30 12.79
CA LEU A 25 0.00 -18.65 13.40
C LEU A 25 0.03 -18.82 14.93
N LEU A 26 -1.11 -18.66 15.59
CA LEU A 26 -1.22 -18.87 17.03
C LEU A 26 -0.85 -20.32 17.42
N LYS A 27 -1.31 -21.33 16.65
CA LYS A 27 -0.93 -22.72 16.86
C LYS A 27 0.57 -22.95 16.62
N ALA A 28 1.16 -22.27 15.65
CA ALA A 28 2.59 -22.40 15.38
C ALA A 28 3.42 -21.80 16.51
N ILE A 29 3.00 -20.65 17.07
CA ILE A 29 3.64 -20.02 18.23
C ILE A 29 3.45 -20.88 19.49
N GLU A 30 2.27 -21.47 19.70
CA GLU A 30 2.03 -22.41 20.81
C GLU A 30 2.96 -23.64 20.76
N ALA A 31 3.26 -24.13 19.55
CA ALA A 31 4.17 -25.25 19.34
C ALA A 31 5.66 -24.85 19.51
N ASP A 32 6.02 -23.63 19.16
CA ASP A 32 7.36 -23.05 19.34
C ASP A 32 7.26 -21.53 19.56
N GLU A 33 7.31 -21.12 20.81
CA GLU A 33 7.27 -19.70 21.21
C GLU A 33 8.45 -18.88 20.65
N ARG A 34 9.54 -19.51 20.23
CA ARG A 34 10.72 -18.86 19.64
C ARG A 34 10.66 -18.75 18.12
N LEU A 35 9.54 -19.08 17.51
CA LEU A 35 9.34 -19.02 16.06
C LEU A 35 9.17 -17.57 15.58
N SER A 36 10.27 -16.88 15.26
CA SER A 36 10.26 -15.48 14.79
C SER A 36 9.29 -15.24 13.63
N ILE A 37 9.22 -16.18 12.67
CA ILE A 37 8.28 -16.05 11.53
C ILE A 37 6.80 -16.18 11.96
N GLY A 38 6.52 -16.89 13.04
CA GLY A 38 5.18 -16.96 13.64
C GLY A 38 4.74 -15.61 14.18
N HIS A 39 5.60 -14.96 14.97
CA HIS A 39 5.35 -13.62 15.49
C HIS A 39 5.28 -12.57 14.37
N SER A 40 6.16 -12.61 13.36
CA SER A 40 6.07 -11.71 12.21
C SER A 40 4.75 -11.86 11.47
N GLY A 41 4.31 -13.10 11.22
CA GLY A 41 3.04 -13.37 10.54
C GLY A 41 1.83 -12.91 11.33
N LEU A 42 1.85 -13.11 12.67
CA LEU A 42 0.80 -12.62 13.56
C LEU A 42 0.73 -11.10 13.55
N GLY A 43 1.88 -10.41 13.60
CA GLY A 43 1.95 -8.96 13.48
C GLY A 43 1.31 -8.45 12.20
N TRP A 44 1.53 -9.09 11.06
CA TRP A 44 0.88 -8.72 9.80
C TRP A 44 -0.63 -8.90 9.83
N VAL A 45 -1.13 -10.01 10.38
CA VAL A 45 -2.58 -10.22 10.53
C VAL A 45 -3.18 -9.15 11.42
N GLN A 46 -2.55 -8.86 12.56
CA GLN A 46 -3.00 -7.82 13.49
C GLN A 46 -3.00 -6.43 12.85
N LEU A 47 -1.96 -6.10 12.08
CA LEU A 47 -1.85 -4.83 11.39
C LEU A 47 -3.02 -4.63 10.40
N TRP A 48 -3.29 -5.64 9.57
CA TRP A 48 -4.38 -5.59 8.59
C TRP A 48 -5.79 -5.71 9.18
N THR A 49 -5.90 -6.14 10.44
CA THR A 49 -7.17 -6.13 11.18
C THR A 49 -7.35 -4.91 12.08
N GLY A 50 -6.40 -3.94 12.04
CA GLY A 50 -6.47 -2.69 12.78
C GLY A 50 -6.01 -2.78 14.24
N GLU A 51 -5.42 -3.90 14.65
CA GLU A 51 -4.87 -4.12 16.00
C GLU A 51 -3.43 -3.57 16.06
N LEU A 52 -3.27 -2.24 15.86
CA LEU A 52 -1.99 -1.60 15.56
C LEU A 52 -0.94 -1.83 16.66
N ASP A 53 -1.29 -1.64 17.92
CA ASP A 53 -0.36 -1.78 19.04
C ASP A 53 0.10 -3.23 19.21
N ALA A 54 -0.83 -4.19 19.12
CA ALA A 54 -0.51 -5.61 19.17
C ALA A 54 0.38 -6.07 18.00
N ALA A 55 0.14 -5.52 16.81
CA ALA A 55 0.99 -5.76 15.65
C ALA A 55 2.43 -5.33 15.90
N CYS A 56 2.62 -4.13 16.44
CA CYS A 56 3.94 -3.58 16.74
C CYS A 56 4.66 -4.39 17.82
N GLU A 57 3.95 -4.89 18.84
CA GLU A 57 4.51 -5.81 19.83
C GLU A 57 4.96 -7.13 19.19
N SER A 58 4.13 -7.70 18.31
CA SER A 58 4.46 -8.95 17.61
C SER A 58 5.70 -8.78 16.70
N PHE A 59 5.86 -7.67 16.00
CA PHE A 59 7.07 -7.41 15.20
C PHE A 59 8.30 -7.22 16.07
N ARG A 60 8.21 -6.51 17.20
CA ARG A 60 9.32 -6.37 18.16
C ARG A 60 9.76 -7.72 18.73
N GLU A 61 8.82 -8.58 19.11
CA GLU A 61 9.14 -9.93 19.56
C GLU A 61 9.82 -10.76 18.46
N ALA A 62 9.31 -10.68 17.22
CA ALA A 62 9.95 -11.35 16.09
C ALA A 62 11.41 -10.89 15.89
N LEU A 63 11.69 -9.59 16.01
CA LEU A 63 13.04 -9.04 15.88
C LEU A 63 13.93 -9.36 17.10
N ARG A 64 13.35 -9.48 18.30
CA ARG A 64 14.08 -9.97 19.47
C ARG A 64 14.58 -11.41 19.27
N LEU A 65 13.77 -12.25 18.62
CA LEU A 65 14.09 -13.65 18.31
C LEU A 65 15.03 -13.77 17.09
N ASN A 66 14.85 -12.95 16.07
CA ASN A 66 15.69 -12.89 14.88
C ASN A 66 15.82 -11.42 14.40
N PRO A 67 16.91 -10.72 14.75
CA PRO A 67 17.12 -9.31 14.41
C PRO A 67 17.13 -8.99 12.90
N SER A 68 17.33 -10.00 12.05
CA SER A 68 17.34 -9.86 10.59
C SER A 68 16.11 -10.51 9.92
N ALA A 69 15.01 -10.71 10.66
CA ALA A 69 13.76 -11.25 10.11
C ALA A 69 13.12 -10.25 9.13
N PRO A 70 13.10 -10.53 7.80
CA PRO A 70 12.72 -9.52 6.83
C PRO A 70 11.28 -9.02 6.98
N PHE A 71 10.32 -9.92 7.24
CA PHE A 71 8.92 -9.54 7.44
C PHE A 71 8.70 -8.71 8.71
N ALA A 72 9.51 -8.92 9.74
CA ALA A 72 9.43 -8.13 10.97
C ALA A 72 10.11 -6.76 10.81
N LEU A 73 11.22 -6.66 10.06
CA LEU A 73 11.84 -5.39 9.71
C LEU A 73 10.88 -4.48 8.94
N HIS A 74 10.11 -5.06 7.97
CA HIS A 74 9.08 -4.33 7.26
C HIS A 74 7.96 -3.87 8.20
N GLY A 75 7.38 -4.79 8.98
CA GLY A 75 6.28 -4.45 9.89
C GLY A 75 6.68 -3.45 10.98
N GLU A 76 7.92 -3.51 11.50
CA GLU A 76 8.43 -2.50 12.43
C GLU A 76 8.57 -1.13 11.75
N ALA A 77 8.98 -1.09 10.47
CA ALA A 77 9.03 0.16 9.72
C ALA A 77 7.64 0.79 9.54
N ASP A 78 6.60 -0.03 9.30
CA ASP A 78 5.21 0.45 9.27
C ASP A 78 4.78 1.02 10.63
N CYS A 79 5.07 0.31 11.71
CA CYS A 79 4.80 0.80 13.06
C CYS A 79 5.48 2.16 13.33
N LEU A 80 6.75 2.28 12.99
CA LEU A 80 7.50 3.52 13.16
C LEU A 80 6.88 4.68 12.35
N MET A 81 6.41 4.39 11.13
CA MET A 81 5.71 5.40 10.32
C MET A 81 4.38 5.82 10.96
N LEU A 82 3.58 4.86 11.45
CA LEU A 82 2.32 5.12 12.13
C LEU A 82 2.50 5.89 13.45
N ASP A 83 3.67 5.77 14.09
CA ASP A 83 4.06 6.50 15.31
C ASP A 83 4.74 7.85 15.01
N GLY A 84 4.95 8.21 13.73
CA GLY A 84 5.56 9.47 13.30
C GLY A 84 7.08 9.45 13.25
N HIS A 85 7.71 8.32 13.45
CA HIS A 85 9.18 8.12 13.41
C HIS A 85 9.67 7.85 11.98
N MET A 86 9.44 8.81 11.06
CA MET A 86 9.63 8.63 9.62
C MET A 86 11.06 8.25 9.23
N ASP A 87 12.09 8.92 9.81
CA ASP A 87 13.49 8.63 9.49
C ASP A 87 13.95 7.27 10.02
N GLU A 88 13.42 6.86 11.16
CA GLU A 88 13.69 5.53 11.73
C GLU A 88 13.04 4.45 10.88
N SER A 89 11.79 4.67 10.41
CA SER A 89 11.12 3.79 9.44
C SER A 89 11.96 3.58 8.17
N ILE A 90 12.45 4.66 7.56
CA ILE A 90 13.31 4.60 6.37
C ILE A 90 14.63 3.87 6.68
N THR A 91 15.21 4.08 7.85
CA THR A 91 16.42 3.37 8.28
C THR A 91 16.16 1.88 8.37
N ARG A 92 15.06 1.47 8.96
CA ARG A 92 14.66 0.06 9.07
C ARG A 92 14.43 -0.59 7.71
N LEU A 93 13.84 0.14 6.76
CA LEU A 93 13.65 -0.36 5.38
C LEU A 93 14.97 -0.48 4.58
N ARG A 94 15.96 0.37 4.87
CA ARG A 94 17.31 0.20 4.32
C ARG A 94 18.01 -1.06 4.88
N GLU A 95 17.82 -1.37 6.16
CA GLU A 95 18.27 -2.63 6.75
C GLU A 95 17.60 -3.83 6.08
N LEU A 96 16.29 -3.77 5.85
CA LEU A 96 15.55 -4.81 5.12
C LEU A 96 16.14 -5.02 3.72
N ALA A 97 16.39 -3.95 2.97
CA ALA A 97 16.99 -4.03 1.64
C ALA A 97 18.42 -4.64 1.69
N ALA A 98 19.18 -4.39 2.76
CA ALA A 98 20.52 -4.94 2.94
C ALA A 98 20.50 -6.44 3.26
N VAL A 99 19.55 -6.92 4.08
CA VAL A 99 19.45 -8.36 4.41
C VAL A 99 18.79 -9.20 3.31
N SER A 100 18.03 -8.58 2.41
CA SER A 100 17.30 -9.26 1.33
C SER A 100 17.39 -8.51 -0.02
N PRO A 101 18.61 -8.24 -0.55
CA PRO A 101 18.82 -7.32 -1.66
C PRO A 101 18.21 -7.77 -2.99
N PHE A 102 18.02 -9.09 -3.17
CA PHE A 102 17.53 -9.67 -4.43
C PHE A 102 16.07 -10.15 -4.38
N TRP A 103 15.41 -10.02 -3.23
CA TRP A 103 14.01 -10.39 -3.11
C TRP A 103 13.12 -9.18 -3.39
N ALA A 104 12.41 -9.23 -4.51
CA ALA A 104 11.58 -8.12 -5.01
C ALA A 104 10.64 -7.54 -3.94
N VAL A 105 9.89 -8.40 -3.24
CA VAL A 105 8.90 -8.00 -2.23
C VAL A 105 9.53 -7.24 -1.07
N HIS A 106 10.75 -7.59 -0.66
CA HIS A 106 11.45 -6.88 0.43
C HIS A 106 12.09 -5.56 0.00
N ASN A 107 12.16 -5.30 -1.30
CA ASN A 107 12.68 -4.04 -1.83
C ASN A 107 11.57 -3.05 -2.21
N LEU A 108 10.31 -3.48 -2.17
CA LEU A 108 9.13 -2.67 -2.45
C LEU A 108 8.89 -1.58 -1.40
N PRO A 109 8.97 -1.84 -0.08
CA PRO A 109 8.53 -0.90 0.94
C PRO A 109 9.32 0.41 0.98
N LEU A 110 10.63 0.37 0.77
CA LEU A 110 11.46 1.57 0.87
C LEU A 110 11.03 2.69 -0.10
N PRO A 111 10.90 2.47 -1.43
CA PRO A 111 10.42 3.52 -2.31
C PRO A 111 8.97 3.94 -2.05
N VAL A 112 8.13 3.04 -1.58
CA VAL A 112 6.73 3.34 -1.23
C VAL A 112 6.67 4.26 0.00
N HIS A 113 7.39 3.96 1.07
CA HIS A 113 7.45 4.82 2.27
C HIS A 113 8.04 6.20 1.94
N LEU A 114 9.12 6.25 1.14
CA LEU A 114 9.69 7.51 0.67
C LEU A 114 8.66 8.36 -0.10
N TYR A 115 7.84 7.72 -0.93
CA TYR A 115 6.72 8.38 -1.60
C TYR A 115 5.67 8.89 -0.60
N MET A 116 5.24 8.05 0.36
CA MET A 116 4.24 8.41 1.37
C MET A 116 4.65 9.60 2.24
N ILE A 117 5.95 9.73 2.56
CA ILE A 117 6.47 10.83 3.37
C ILE A 117 6.94 12.03 2.53
N GLY A 118 6.68 12.04 1.22
CA GLY A 118 6.97 13.14 0.32
C GLY A 118 8.44 13.27 -0.11
N ARG A 119 9.31 12.29 0.20
CA ARG A 119 10.72 12.26 -0.24
C ARG A 119 10.83 11.73 -1.67
N LEU A 120 10.19 12.46 -2.61
CA LEU A 120 9.90 12.00 -3.97
C LEU A 120 11.15 11.68 -4.79
N ASP A 121 12.21 12.50 -4.71
CA ASP A 121 13.45 12.26 -5.47
C ASP A 121 14.19 11.03 -4.94
N GLU A 122 14.18 10.81 -3.62
CA GLU A 122 14.75 9.61 -3.03
C GLU A 122 13.93 8.35 -3.38
N ALA A 123 12.62 8.47 -3.51
CA ALA A 123 11.77 7.36 -3.99
C ALA A 123 12.16 6.94 -5.43
N ILE A 124 12.42 7.91 -6.33
CA ILE A 124 12.90 7.62 -7.69
C ILE A 124 14.23 6.89 -7.65
N ILE A 125 15.19 7.37 -6.86
CA ILE A 125 16.51 6.74 -6.72
C ILE A 125 16.37 5.31 -6.17
N ALA A 126 15.53 5.12 -5.15
CA ALA A 126 15.29 3.80 -4.58
C ALA A 126 14.65 2.82 -5.59
N VAL A 127 13.71 3.29 -6.44
CA VAL A 127 13.15 2.46 -7.52
C VAL A 127 14.23 2.09 -8.55
N GLN A 128 15.08 3.04 -8.94
CA GLN A 128 16.16 2.79 -9.91
C GLN A 128 17.15 1.73 -9.38
N ASP A 129 17.54 1.84 -8.11
CA ASP A 129 18.39 0.86 -7.45
C ASP A 129 17.74 -0.55 -7.41
N VAL A 130 16.44 -0.65 -7.15
CA VAL A 130 15.71 -1.92 -7.24
C VAL A 130 15.71 -2.45 -8.68
N HIS A 131 15.49 -1.59 -9.69
CA HIS A 131 15.48 -2.01 -11.09
C HIS A 131 16.85 -2.52 -11.58
N GLU A 132 17.94 -2.00 -11.02
CA GLU A 132 19.31 -2.46 -11.31
C GLU A 132 19.59 -3.81 -10.63
N ARG A 133 19.26 -3.95 -9.35
CA ARG A 133 19.50 -5.17 -8.57
C ARG A 133 18.58 -6.33 -8.93
N VAL A 134 17.32 -6.03 -9.31
CA VAL A 134 16.28 -7.00 -9.62
C VAL A 134 15.66 -6.68 -10.99
N PRO A 135 16.38 -6.91 -12.12
CA PRO A 135 15.99 -6.41 -13.43
C PRO A 135 14.64 -6.90 -13.96
N HIS A 136 14.17 -8.06 -13.50
CA HIS A 136 12.87 -8.63 -13.86
C HIS A 136 11.70 -8.05 -13.08
N PHE A 137 11.97 -7.32 -11.97
CA PHE A 137 10.96 -6.65 -11.16
C PHE A 137 10.97 -5.16 -11.46
N LYS A 138 9.88 -4.65 -11.98
CA LYS A 138 9.73 -3.24 -12.35
C LYS A 138 8.60 -2.60 -11.54
N MET A 139 8.88 -1.43 -10.99
CA MET A 139 7.97 -0.67 -10.12
C MET A 139 7.45 0.58 -10.86
N HIS A 140 6.97 0.38 -12.10
CA HIS A 140 6.43 1.48 -12.91
C HIS A 140 5.30 2.23 -12.20
N TRP A 141 4.46 1.53 -11.44
CA TRP A 141 3.37 2.13 -10.67
C TRP A 141 3.85 3.11 -9.60
N VAL A 142 4.98 2.84 -8.91
CA VAL A 142 5.55 3.78 -7.94
C VAL A 142 6.07 5.02 -8.66
N LEU A 143 6.78 4.86 -9.79
CA LEU A 143 7.25 5.99 -10.58
C LEU A 143 6.10 6.82 -11.13
N ALA A 144 5.02 6.18 -11.58
CA ALA A 144 3.81 6.87 -12.02
C ALA A 144 3.22 7.74 -10.91
N TRP A 145 3.12 7.22 -9.69
CA TRP A 145 2.62 7.97 -8.53
C TRP A 145 3.53 9.14 -8.16
N VAL A 146 4.85 8.89 -8.12
CA VAL A 146 5.85 9.94 -7.79
C VAL A 146 5.81 11.06 -8.84
N TYR A 147 5.82 10.74 -10.13
CA TYR A 147 5.76 11.76 -11.19
C TYR A 147 4.42 12.49 -11.21
N TRP A 148 3.31 11.80 -10.89
CA TRP A 148 2.01 12.44 -10.72
C TRP A 148 2.04 13.50 -9.63
N GLN A 149 2.56 13.16 -8.46
CA GLN A 149 2.68 14.07 -7.32
C GLN A 149 3.60 15.26 -7.61
N GLN A 150 4.62 15.06 -8.46
CA GLN A 150 5.49 16.14 -8.95
C GLN A 150 4.84 17.02 -10.04
N GLY A 151 3.61 16.72 -10.49
CA GLY A 151 2.96 17.38 -11.64
C GLY A 151 3.58 17.04 -12.99
N ARG A 152 4.45 16.04 -13.07
CA ARG A 152 5.12 15.58 -14.29
C ARG A 152 4.26 14.54 -15.01
N PHE A 153 3.07 14.97 -15.43
CA PHE A 153 2.03 14.09 -15.94
C PHE A 153 2.45 13.26 -17.15
N ASP A 154 3.24 13.82 -18.07
CA ASP A 154 3.72 13.06 -19.24
C ASP A 154 4.52 11.83 -18.81
N LYS A 155 5.42 12.00 -17.83
CA LYS A 155 6.21 10.88 -17.28
C LYS A 155 5.35 9.91 -16.49
N ALA A 156 4.42 10.42 -15.70
CA ALA A 156 3.48 9.57 -14.96
C ALA A 156 2.68 8.66 -15.89
N LEU A 157 2.14 9.21 -16.97
CA LEU A 157 1.38 8.44 -17.96
C LEU A 157 2.26 7.48 -18.78
N GLU A 158 3.52 7.82 -19.04
CA GLU A 158 4.47 6.89 -19.64
C GLU A 158 4.70 5.65 -18.76
N GLU A 159 4.91 5.85 -17.45
CA GLU A 159 5.08 4.77 -16.49
C GLU A 159 3.80 3.92 -16.32
N GLU A 160 2.62 4.54 -16.31
CA GLU A 160 1.34 3.82 -16.34
C GLU A 160 1.22 2.92 -17.58
N ARG A 161 1.56 3.45 -18.78
CA ARG A 161 1.59 2.65 -20.02
C ARG A 161 2.52 1.45 -19.93
N LEU A 162 3.71 1.65 -19.38
CA LEU A 162 4.68 0.58 -19.19
C LEU A 162 4.16 -0.49 -18.24
N GLN A 163 3.53 -0.09 -17.14
CA GLN A 163 2.88 -0.99 -16.19
C GLN A 163 1.77 -1.81 -16.85
N LEU A 164 0.85 -1.15 -17.54
CA LEU A 164 -0.28 -1.80 -18.20
C LEU A 164 0.15 -2.76 -19.32
N LYS A 165 1.12 -2.35 -20.14
CA LYS A 165 1.71 -3.21 -21.19
C LYS A 165 2.40 -4.44 -20.61
N ARG A 166 3.13 -4.28 -19.50
CA ARG A 166 3.79 -5.38 -18.81
C ARG A 166 2.80 -6.44 -18.32
N HIS A 167 1.62 -6.01 -17.84
CA HIS A 167 0.55 -6.91 -17.39
C HIS A 167 -0.37 -7.39 -18.52
N GLY A 168 -0.19 -6.88 -19.74
CA GLY A 168 -1.06 -7.20 -20.87
C GLY A 168 -2.48 -6.64 -20.72
N ASP A 169 -2.65 -5.60 -19.90
CA ASP A 169 -3.96 -4.98 -19.64
C ASP A 169 -4.35 -4.01 -20.76
N THR A 170 -4.84 -4.57 -21.84
CA THR A 170 -5.24 -3.80 -23.03
C THR A 170 -6.48 -2.95 -22.81
N VAL A 171 -7.37 -3.34 -21.88
CA VAL A 171 -8.60 -2.61 -21.56
C VAL A 171 -8.26 -1.31 -20.83
N LEU A 172 -7.47 -1.38 -19.74
CA LEU A 172 -7.05 -0.18 -19.03
C LEU A 172 -6.12 0.69 -19.87
N LEU A 173 -5.28 0.09 -20.74
CA LEU A 173 -4.45 0.86 -21.66
C LEU A 173 -5.29 1.65 -22.66
N ALA A 174 -6.33 1.06 -23.24
CA ALA A 174 -7.25 1.76 -24.14
C ALA A 174 -7.98 2.87 -23.40
N ALA A 175 -8.50 2.61 -22.19
CA ALA A 175 -9.16 3.62 -21.36
C ALA A 175 -8.24 4.81 -21.05
N LEU A 176 -6.97 4.54 -20.73
CA LEU A 176 -5.95 5.58 -20.49
C LEU A 176 -5.77 6.47 -21.72
N GLU A 177 -5.59 5.88 -22.91
CA GLU A 177 -5.36 6.65 -24.16
C GLU A 177 -6.60 7.45 -24.58
N ASP A 178 -7.78 6.85 -24.55
CA ASP A 178 -9.04 7.51 -24.91
C ASP A 178 -9.35 8.65 -23.92
N GLY A 179 -9.17 8.41 -22.63
CA GLY A 179 -9.35 9.41 -21.58
C GLY A 179 -8.36 10.56 -21.69
N LEU A 180 -7.09 10.26 -22.02
CA LEU A 180 -6.06 11.28 -22.26
C LEU A 180 -6.42 12.17 -23.45
N ALA A 181 -6.91 11.59 -24.55
CA ALA A 181 -7.31 12.34 -25.73
C ALA A 181 -8.54 13.24 -25.46
N ALA A 182 -9.46 12.78 -24.59
CA ALA A 182 -10.71 13.50 -24.29
C ALA A 182 -10.55 14.59 -23.22
N GLY A 183 -9.67 14.41 -22.23
CA GLY A 183 -9.63 15.29 -21.06
C GLY A 183 -8.26 15.42 -20.41
N GLY A 184 -7.18 15.14 -21.14
CA GLY A 184 -5.81 15.24 -20.61
C GLY A 184 -5.53 14.23 -19.48
N PRO A 185 -4.54 14.51 -18.63
CA PRO A 185 -4.13 13.56 -17.57
C PRO A 185 -5.28 13.16 -16.63
N TYR A 186 -6.10 14.11 -16.22
CA TYR A 186 -7.24 13.84 -15.35
C TYR A 186 -8.33 13.02 -16.05
N GLY A 187 -8.54 13.26 -17.38
CA GLY A 187 -9.40 12.43 -18.22
C GLY A 187 -8.92 10.99 -18.33
N ALA A 188 -7.60 10.78 -18.44
CA ALA A 188 -7.00 9.45 -18.43
C ALA A 188 -7.31 8.70 -17.12
N MET A 189 -7.11 9.33 -15.96
CA MET A 189 -7.41 8.71 -14.67
C MET A 189 -8.91 8.42 -14.50
N ARG A 190 -9.78 9.34 -14.95
CA ARG A 190 -11.23 9.11 -14.92
C ARG A 190 -11.61 7.87 -15.74
N ALA A 191 -11.17 7.79 -16.99
CA ALA A 191 -11.52 6.66 -17.85
C ALA A 191 -10.96 5.33 -17.32
N MET A 192 -9.77 5.34 -16.74
CA MET A 192 -9.21 4.17 -16.06
C MET A 192 -10.06 3.74 -14.85
N ALA A 193 -10.50 4.69 -14.02
CA ALA A 193 -11.36 4.39 -12.87
C ALA A 193 -12.71 3.80 -13.32
N GLU A 194 -13.33 4.37 -14.35
CA GLU A 194 -14.57 3.84 -14.93
C GLU A 194 -14.39 2.42 -15.50
N ALA A 195 -13.25 2.13 -16.12
CA ALA A 195 -12.90 0.78 -16.60
C ALA A 195 -12.65 -0.20 -15.45
N LEU A 196 -12.03 0.23 -14.34
CA LEU A 196 -11.90 -0.58 -13.12
C LEU A 196 -13.27 -0.89 -12.50
N VAL A 197 -14.19 0.08 -12.45
CA VAL A 197 -15.57 -0.14 -12.00
C VAL A 197 -16.28 -1.17 -12.88
N ALA A 198 -16.15 -1.07 -14.20
CA ALA A 198 -16.72 -2.06 -15.11
C ALA A 198 -16.16 -3.47 -14.85
N ARG A 199 -14.85 -3.58 -14.65
CA ARG A 199 -14.16 -4.83 -14.28
C ARG A 199 -14.65 -5.39 -12.94
N ALA A 200 -14.92 -4.54 -11.95
CA ALA A 200 -15.40 -4.95 -10.63
C ALA A 200 -16.76 -5.66 -10.67
N ASN A 201 -17.56 -5.47 -11.75
CA ASN A 201 -18.80 -6.22 -11.95
C ASN A 201 -18.57 -7.68 -12.43
N GLU A 202 -17.38 -8.01 -12.92
CA GLU A 202 -17.05 -9.30 -13.51
C GLU A 202 -16.02 -10.09 -12.68
N SER A 203 -15.17 -9.39 -11.96
CA SER A 203 -14.09 -9.97 -11.16
C SER A 203 -13.75 -9.07 -9.96
N TYR A 204 -13.04 -9.64 -8.98
CA TYR A 204 -12.58 -8.82 -7.85
C TYR A 204 -11.59 -7.75 -8.32
N VAL A 205 -11.88 -6.50 -7.95
CA VAL A 205 -10.99 -5.35 -8.01
C VAL A 205 -11.00 -4.74 -6.61
N ASP A 206 -9.83 -4.43 -6.05
CA ASP A 206 -9.80 -3.78 -4.74
C ASP A 206 -10.49 -2.40 -4.81
N PRO A 207 -11.52 -2.15 -4.01
CA PRO A 207 -12.22 -0.85 -4.02
C PRO A 207 -11.29 0.32 -3.70
N PHE A 208 -10.20 0.08 -2.95
CA PHE A 208 -9.19 1.11 -2.69
C PHE A 208 -8.53 1.60 -3.98
N ASP A 209 -8.15 0.70 -4.90
CA ASP A 209 -7.53 1.06 -6.18
C ASP A 209 -8.45 1.92 -7.04
N ILE A 210 -9.75 1.61 -7.04
CA ILE A 210 -10.77 2.40 -7.76
C ILE A 210 -10.86 3.80 -7.14
N GLY A 211 -10.97 3.88 -5.80
CA GLY A 211 -11.05 5.15 -5.06
C GLY A 211 -9.81 6.02 -5.26
N ALA A 212 -8.62 5.43 -5.18
CA ALA A 212 -7.35 6.11 -5.41
C ALA A 212 -7.22 6.64 -6.85
N THR A 213 -7.73 5.89 -7.84
CA THR A 213 -7.72 6.33 -9.24
C THR A 213 -8.69 7.49 -9.48
N TYR A 214 -9.90 7.47 -8.88
CA TYR A 214 -10.82 8.60 -8.90
C TYR A 214 -10.26 9.83 -8.18
N ALA A 215 -9.56 9.65 -7.05
CA ALA A 215 -8.90 10.76 -6.37
C ALA A 215 -7.86 11.44 -7.26
N ARG A 216 -7.05 10.68 -7.99
CA ARG A 216 -6.11 11.20 -9.00
C ARG A 216 -6.82 11.90 -10.16
N ALA A 217 -8.05 11.50 -10.49
CA ALA A 217 -8.89 12.18 -11.47
C ALA A 217 -9.53 13.48 -10.93
N GLY A 218 -9.39 13.77 -9.62
CA GLY A 218 -10.05 14.90 -8.96
C GLY A 218 -11.55 14.70 -8.70
N MET A 219 -12.04 13.47 -8.83
CA MET A 219 -13.45 13.09 -8.65
C MET A 219 -13.69 12.70 -7.19
N VAL A 220 -13.92 13.72 -6.36
CA VAL A 220 -13.96 13.58 -4.89
C VAL A 220 -15.09 12.66 -4.41
N ASP A 221 -16.28 12.79 -4.98
CA ASP A 221 -17.45 12.03 -4.52
C ASP A 221 -17.30 10.54 -4.84
N GLU A 222 -16.85 10.22 -6.05
CA GLU A 222 -16.61 8.84 -6.49
C GLU A 222 -15.43 8.22 -5.71
N ALA A 223 -14.36 8.99 -5.49
CA ALA A 223 -13.22 8.52 -4.69
C ALA A 223 -13.65 8.15 -3.28
N LEU A 224 -14.41 9.02 -2.60
CA LEU A 224 -14.88 8.75 -1.24
C LEU A 224 -15.88 7.60 -1.17
N HIS A 225 -16.76 7.45 -2.18
CA HIS A 225 -17.63 6.29 -2.28
C HIS A 225 -16.84 4.98 -2.30
N TRP A 226 -15.81 4.88 -3.15
CA TRP A 226 -15.02 3.66 -3.29
C TRP A 226 -14.08 3.42 -2.12
N LEU A 227 -13.55 4.46 -1.47
CA LEU A 227 -12.80 4.33 -0.23
C LEU A 227 -13.69 3.85 0.93
N ASP A 228 -14.97 4.24 0.96
CA ASP A 228 -15.94 3.69 1.91
C ASP A 228 -16.21 2.21 1.64
N GLU A 229 -16.38 1.80 0.38
CA GLU A 229 -16.45 0.38 0.01
C GLU A 229 -15.18 -0.37 0.42
N ALA A 230 -13.98 0.22 0.25
CA ALA A 230 -12.73 -0.39 0.70
C ALA A 230 -12.77 -0.71 2.21
N THR A 231 -13.33 0.18 3.04
CA THR A 231 -13.46 -0.09 4.49
C THR A 231 -14.41 -1.25 4.79
N ARG A 232 -15.47 -1.43 3.98
CA ARG A 232 -16.41 -2.55 4.14
C ARG A 232 -15.79 -3.89 3.73
N HIS A 233 -14.96 -3.86 2.70
CA HIS A 233 -14.29 -5.05 2.17
C HIS A 233 -13.01 -5.42 2.91
N GLY A 234 -12.44 -4.49 3.69
CA GLY A 234 -11.23 -4.71 4.47
C GLY A 234 -9.98 -4.72 3.61
N SER A 235 -9.86 -3.76 2.68
CA SER A 235 -8.66 -3.55 1.87
C SER A 235 -7.44 -3.32 2.76
N TYR A 236 -6.33 -4.01 2.50
CA TYR A 236 -5.12 -3.91 3.33
C TYR A 236 -4.41 -2.56 3.21
N GLU A 237 -4.60 -1.84 2.09
CA GLU A 237 -4.06 -0.49 1.86
C GLU A 237 -4.61 0.56 2.84
N LEU A 238 -5.71 0.25 3.53
CA LEU A 238 -6.33 1.16 4.49
C LEU A 238 -5.45 1.48 5.70
N ILE A 239 -4.50 0.61 6.06
CA ILE A 239 -3.53 0.91 7.13
C ILE A 239 -2.67 2.14 6.82
N TYR A 240 -2.53 2.48 5.54
CA TYR A 240 -1.79 3.65 5.06
C TYR A 240 -2.71 4.79 4.58
N LEU A 241 -4.03 4.70 4.81
CA LEU A 241 -5.03 5.64 4.29
C LEU A 241 -4.62 7.11 4.50
N ALA A 242 -4.14 7.46 5.69
CA ALA A 242 -3.71 8.81 6.03
C ALA A 242 -2.43 9.27 5.31
N PHE A 243 -1.61 8.34 4.79
CA PHE A 243 -0.27 8.62 4.29
C PHE A 243 -0.17 8.71 2.77
N TRP A 244 -1.17 8.22 2.02
CA TRP A 244 -1.16 8.23 0.57
C TRP A 244 -1.25 9.65 -0.03
N PRO A 245 -0.21 10.18 -0.72
CA PRO A 245 -0.27 11.51 -1.33
C PRO A 245 -1.31 11.64 -2.44
N HIS A 246 -1.58 10.57 -3.18
CA HIS A 246 -2.58 10.58 -4.25
C HIS A 246 -4.04 10.71 -3.73
N LEU A 247 -4.25 10.63 -2.40
CA LEU A 247 -5.51 10.93 -1.75
C LEU A 247 -5.61 12.38 -1.25
N ASP A 248 -4.61 13.24 -1.49
CA ASP A 248 -4.64 14.65 -1.09
C ASP A 248 -5.89 15.40 -1.62
N PRO A 249 -6.44 15.11 -2.82
CA PRO A 249 -7.66 15.76 -3.28
C PRO A 249 -8.89 15.55 -2.38
N VAL A 250 -8.95 14.44 -1.63
CA VAL A 250 -10.08 14.11 -0.73
C VAL A 250 -9.79 14.42 0.74
N ARG A 251 -8.54 14.75 1.10
CA ARG A 251 -8.05 14.85 2.47
C ARG A 251 -8.84 15.83 3.36
N ASN A 252 -9.31 16.93 2.79
CA ASN A 252 -10.04 17.98 3.51
C ASN A 252 -11.56 17.76 3.55
N ASP A 253 -12.08 16.71 2.92
CA ASP A 253 -13.51 16.39 2.96
C ASP A 253 -13.87 15.75 4.32
N PRO A 254 -14.96 16.19 4.99
CA PRO A 254 -15.38 15.60 6.26
C PRO A 254 -15.60 14.08 6.20
N ARG A 255 -16.08 13.56 5.08
CA ARG A 255 -16.29 12.11 4.87
C ARG A 255 -14.95 11.35 4.93
N TYR A 256 -13.87 11.95 4.45
CA TYR A 256 -12.54 11.34 4.59
C TYR A 256 -12.07 11.30 6.03
N GLN A 257 -12.38 12.33 6.82
CA GLN A 257 -12.08 12.34 8.25
C GLN A 257 -12.84 11.23 8.99
N ASP A 258 -14.10 10.98 8.61
CA ASP A 258 -14.90 9.87 9.15
C ASP A 258 -14.31 8.50 8.75
N LEU A 259 -13.78 8.36 7.53
CA LEU A 259 -13.05 7.15 7.10
C LEU A 259 -11.81 6.92 7.98
N LEU A 260 -10.98 7.94 8.21
CA LEU A 260 -9.80 7.85 9.06
C LEU A 260 -10.16 7.43 10.48
N GLN A 261 -11.26 7.99 11.04
CA GLN A 261 -11.74 7.62 12.37
C GLN A 261 -12.16 6.15 12.44
N ARG A 262 -12.79 5.62 11.39
CA ARG A 262 -13.19 4.20 11.34
C ARG A 262 -12.00 3.26 11.17
N VAL A 263 -10.99 3.66 10.40
CA VAL A 263 -9.79 2.85 10.14
C VAL A 263 -8.87 2.80 11.35
N TYR A 264 -8.59 3.95 11.97
CA TYR A 264 -7.58 4.06 13.01
C TYR A 264 -8.14 4.11 14.44
N GLY A 265 -9.47 4.19 14.60
CA GLY A 265 -10.12 4.19 15.92
C GLY A 265 -9.60 5.29 16.83
N GLU A 266 -9.16 4.93 18.04
CA GLU A 266 -8.65 5.86 19.04
C GLU A 266 -7.37 6.58 18.59
N ARG A 267 -6.59 5.99 17.69
CA ARG A 267 -5.35 6.58 17.15
C ARG A 267 -5.58 7.57 16.01
N ALA A 268 -6.81 7.73 15.51
CA ALA A 268 -7.10 8.53 14.32
C ALA A 268 -6.59 9.97 14.41
N GLN A 269 -6.82 10.65 15.54
CA GLN A 269 -6.41 12.04 15.74
C GLN A 269 -4.89 12.21 15.71
N GLU A 270 -4.16 11.29 16.32
CA GLU A 270 -2.71 11.28 16.32
C GLU A 270 -2.16 11.03 14.91
N ILE A 271 -2.66 10.01 14.23
CA ILE A 271 -2.23 9.65 12.87
C ILE A 271 -2.54 10.77 11.88
N MET A 272 -3.70 11.42 11.98
CA MET A 272 -4.02 12.61 11.17
C MET A 272 -3.03 13.75 11.40
N ARG A 273 -2.64 14.00 12.64
CA ARG A 273 -1.62 15.02 12.96
C ARG A 273 -0.26 14.65 12.37
N ILE A 274 0.15 13.39 12.48
CA ILE A 274 1.42 12.89 11.93
C ILE A 274 1.43 13.01 10.40
N SER A 275 0.38 12.54 9.72
CA SER A 275 0.29 12.55 8.27
C SER A 275 0.07 13.96 7.68
N GLY A 276 -0.50 14.87 8.43
CA GLY A 276 -0.70 16.28 8.05
C GLY A 276 0.55 17.14 8.15
N ALA A 277 1.61 16.66 8.79
CA ALA A 277 2.89 17.37 8.95
C ALA A 277 3.86 17.16 7.76
N ARG A 278 3.39 16.60 6.65
CA ARG A 278 4.18 16.32 5.43
C ARG A 278 4.47 17.58 4.63
#